data_dbc68c30fb40b793b4e5aa1e5b6ede1c
#
_entry.id   dbc68c30fb40b793b4e5aa1e5b6ede1c
#
_cell.length_a   1.000
_cell.length_b   1.000
_cell.length_c   1.000
_cell.angle_alpha   90.00
_cell.angle_beta   90.00
_cell.angle_gamma   90.00
#
_symmetry.space_group_name_H-M   'P 1'
#
loop_
_entity.id
_entity.type
_entity.pdbx_description
1 polymer ?
#
loop_
_entity_poly.entity_id
_entity_poly.type
_entity_poly.pdbx_seq_one_letter_code
_entity_poly.pdbx_strand_id
1 'polypeptide(L)'
;MNEKFELSCFQIITYVGTARTHFINAIHCAKEGKYDEAAELIKQGDEAFSLGHNVHADLLAMDANGEISNGYMLLMHAEDQLMSAEAFRILADEFITLYKSCLLYTSDAADDRISV
;
A
#
# COMPACT_ATOMS: atom_id res chain seq x y z
N MET A 1 -14.44 -15.75 20.56
CA MET A 1 -14.19 -14.55 19.71
C MET A 1 -15.44 -14.30 18.87
N ASN A 2 -15.83 -13.05 18.70
CA ASN A 2 -16.98 -12.68 17.87
C ASN A 2 -16.67 -12.97 16.40
N GLU A 3 -17.56 -13.70 15.72
CA GLU A 3 -17.35 -14.04 14.29
C GLU A 3 -17.25 -12.81 13.39
N LYS A 4 -18.04 -11.78 13.65
CA LYS A 4 -17.98 -10.53 12.88
C LYS A 4 -16.64 -9.84 13.06
N PHE A 5 -16.15 -9.79 14.30
CA PHE A 5 -14.83 -9.23 14.61
C PHE A 5 -13.72 -9.99 13.90
N GLU A 6 -13.75 -11.32 14.00
CA GLU A 6 -12.76 -12.18 13.36
C GLU A 6 -12.75 -12.00 11.84
N LEU A 7 -13.94 -12.00 11.22
CA LEU A 7 -14.09 -11.78 9.79
C LEU A 7 -13.54 -10.40 9.39
N SER A 8 -13.85 -9.37 10.15
CA SER A 8 -13.36 -8.02 9.90
C SER A 8 -11.83 -7.94 9.92
N CYS A 9 -11.20 -8.60 10.90
CA CYS A 9 -9.73 -8.65 10.96
C CYS A 9 -9.15 -9.34 9.72
N PHE A 10 -9.72 -10.46 9.28
CA PHE A 10 -9.26 -11.16 8.08
C PHE A 10 -9.51 -10.35 6.82
N GLN A 11 -10.60 -9.60 6.75
CA GLN A 11 -10.87 -8.71 5.62
C GLN A 11 -9.82 -7.59 5.53
N ILE A 12 -9.46 -6.99 6.67
CA ILE A 12 -8.39 -5.98 6.69
C ILE A 12 -7.10 -6.59 6.16
N ILE A 13 -6.69 -7.75 6.70
CA ILE A 13 -5.46 -8.42 6.29
C ILE A 13 -5.46 -8.67 4.77
N THR A 14 -6.56 -9.15 4.23
CA THR A 14 -6.69 -9.45 2.80
C THR A 14 -6.63 -8.19 1.95
N TYR A 15 -7.42 -7.17 2.28
CA TYR A 15 -7.46 -5.94 1.48
C TYR A 15 -6.13 -5.18 1.53
N VAL A 16 -5.56 -5.00 2.71
CA VAL A 16 -4.31 -4.23 2.82
C VAL A 16 -3.11 -5.04 2.32
N GLY A 17 -3.16 -6.37 2.42
CA GLY A 17 -2.14 -7.22 1.80
C GLY A 17 -2.15 -7.11 0.28
N THR A 18 -3.33 -7.09 -0.32
CA THR A 18 -3.51 -6.86 -1.75
C THR A 18 -2.98 -5.47 -2.13
N ALA A 19 -3.34 -4.44 -1.36
CA ALA A 19 -2.85 -3.09 -1.59
C ALA A 19 -1.32 -3.03 -1.56
N ARG A 20 -0.72 -3.62 -0.54
CA ARG A 20 0.74 -3.64 -0.40
C ARG A 20 1.42 -4.31 -1.59
N THR A 21 0.87 -5.42 -2.07
CA THR A 21 1.38 -6.11 -3.26
C THR A 21 1.35 -5.18 -4.47
N HIS A 22 0.26 -4.46 -4.68
CA HIS A 22 0.16 -3.50 -5.78
C HIS A 22 1.18 -2.37 -5.65
N PHE A 23 1.39 -1.84 -4.45
CA PHE A 23 2.35 -0.77 -4.23
C PHE A 23 3.78 -1.23 -4.50
N ILE A 24 4.14 -2.43 -4.07
CA ILE A 24 5.46 -3.01 -4.33
C ILE A 24 5.65 -3.25 -5.83
N ASN A 25 4.64 -3.79 -6.51
CA ASN A 25 4.69 -4.00 -7.95
C ASN A 25 4.77 -2.69 -8.72
N ALA A 26 4.16 -1.61 -8.22
CA ALA A 26 4.30 -0.28 -8.80
C ALA A 26 5.75 0.20 -8.75
N ILE A 27 6.44 -0.05 -7.64
CA ILE A 27 7.87 0.27 -7.52
C ILE A 27 8.68 -0.51 -8.56
N HIS A 28 8.39 -1.80 -8.74
CA HIS A 28 9.08 -2.62 -9.74
C HIS A 28 8.85 -2.10 -11.16
N CYS A 29 7.62 -1.70 -11.48
CA CYS A 29 7.31 -1.11 -12.79
C CYS A 29 8.07 0.20 -13.01
N ALA A 30 8.13 1.06 -12.00
CA ALA A 30 8.87 2.32 -12.09
C ALA A 30 10.36 2.08 -12.29
N LYS A 31 10.92 1.07 -11.64
CA LYS A 31 12.31 0.67 -11.80
C LYS A 31 12.64 0.29 -13.25
N GLU A 32 11.67 -0.27 -13.96
CA GLU A 32 11.80 -0.64 -15.37
C GLU A 32 11.39 0.48 -16.32
N GLY A 33 11.04 1.66 -15.81
CA GLY A 33 10.60 2.79 -16.63
C GLY A 33 9.15 2.72 -17.09
N LYS A 34 8.35 1.78 -16.53
CA LYS A 34 6.95 1.59 -16.89
C LYS A 34 6.05 2.42 -15.99
N TYR A 35 6.09 3.74 -16.15
CA TYR A 35 5.43 4.67 -15.22
C TYR A 35 3.91 4.65 -15.31
N ASP A 36 3.34 4.43 -16.51
CA ASP A 36 1.88 4.34 -16.66
C ASP A 36 1.33 3.10 -15.95
N GLU A 37 2.02 1.97 -16.08
CA GLU A 37 1.66 0.75 -15.36
C GLU A 37 1.81 0.94 -13.85
N ALA A 38 2.87 1.62 -13.43
CA ALA A 38 3.07 1.94 -12.01
C ALA A 38 1.91 2.77 -11.47
N ALA A 39 1.48 3.79 -12.20
CA ALA A 39 0.36 4.65 -11.80
C ALA A 39 -0.95 3.85 -11.66
N GLU A 40 -1.21 2.94 -12.59
CA GLU A 40 -2.40 2.07 -12.53
C GLU A 40 -2.36 1.15 -11.31
N LEU A 41 -1.19 0.59 -11.00
CA LEU A 41 -1.02 -0.26 -9.81
C LEU A 41 -1.22 0.53 -8.52
N ILE A 42 -0.75 1.78 -8.45
CA ILE A 42 -1.01 2.65 -7.31
C ILE A 42 -2.51 2.86 -7.14
N LYS A 43 -3.22 3.11 -8.23
CA LYS A 43 -4.68 3.30 -8.20
C LYS A 43 -5.39 2.05 -7.68
N GLN A 44 -5.03 0.88 -8.19
CA GLN A 44 -5.61 -0.39 -7.73
C GLN A 44 -5.29 -0.64 -6.26
N GLY A 45 -4.08 -0.34 -5.84
CA GLY A 45 -3.66 -0.44 -4.44
C GLY A 45 -4.46 0.49 -3.54
N ASP A 46 -4.69 1.72 -3.97
CA ASP A 46 -5.49 2.70 -3.23
C ASP A 46 -6.94 2.22 -3.05
N GLU A 47 -7.52 1.61 -4.08
CA GLU A 47 -8.88 1.05 -4.01
C GLU A 47 -8.95 -0.09 -2.98
N ALA A 48 -8.00 -1.00 -3.00
CA ALA A 48 -7.93 -2.10 -2.03
C ALA A 48 -7.68 -1.57 -0.61
N PHE A 49 -6.78 -0.60 -0.46
CA PHE A 49 -6.49 0.02 0.83
C PHE A 49 -7.74 0.68 1.42
N SER A 50 -8.52 1.39 0.60
CA SER A 50 -9.76 2.04 1.05
C SER A 50 -10.76 1.02 1.61
N LEU A 51 -10.87 -0.16 1.00
CA LEU A 51 -11.74 -1.21 1.51
C LEU A 51 -11.28 -1.67 2.89
N GLY A 52 -9.99 -1.90 3.07
CA GLY A 52 -9.42 -2.28 4.37
C GLY A 52 -9.59 -1.19 5.42
N HIS A 53 -9.37 0.05 5.03
CA HIS A 53 -9.53 1.21 5.91
C HIS A 53 -10.98 1.34 6.41
N ASN A 54 -11.95 1.10 5.54
CA ASN A 54 -13.37 1.15 5.92
C ASN A 54 -13.74 0.06 6.92
N VAL A 55 -13.23 -1.16 6.73
CA VAL A 55 -13.44 -2.25 7.69
C VAL A 55 -12.78 -1.90 9.03
N HIS A 56 -11.60 -1.30 9.02
CA HIS A 56 -10.91 -0.86 10.24
C HIS A 56 -11.73 0.20 10.99
N ALA A 57 -12.35 1.14 10.27
CA ALA A 57 -13.23 2.14 10.89
C ALA A 57 -14.41 1.47 11.62
N ASP A 58 -14.98 0.42 11.03
CA ASP A 58 -16.05 -0.36 11.70
C ASP A 58 -15.54 -1.04 12.97
N LEU A 59 -14.31 -1.56 12.98
CA LEU A 59 -13.70 -2.14 14.18
C LEU A 59 -13.48 -1.09 15.27
N LEU A 60 -13.07 0.12 14.91
CA LEU A 60 -12.91 1.20 15.87
C LEU A 60 -14.25 1.53 16.53
N ALA A 61 -15.34 1.53 15.75
CA ALA A 61 -16.68 1.73 16.31
C ALA A 61 -17.09 0.61 17.26
N MET A 62 -16.78 -0.65 16.90
CA MET A 62 -17.05 -1.79 17.78
C MET A 62 -16.27 -1.68 19.09
N ASP A 63 -15.02 -1.29 19.03
CA ASP A 63 -14.19 -1.10 20.22
C ASP A 63 -14.75 0.01 21.11
N ALA A 64 -15.13 1.14 20.52
CA ALA A 64 -15.73 2.25 21.26
C ALA A 64 -17.01 1.86 21.97
N ASN A 65 -17.76 0.91 21.42
CA ASN A 65 -19.01 0.38 22.01
C ASN A 65 -18.77 -0.76 23.01
N GLY A 66 -17.51 -1.11 23.27
CA GLY A 66 -17.18 -2.19 24.22
C GLY A 66 -17.45 -3.59 23.69
N GLU A 67 -17.57 -3.75 22.38
CA GLU A 67 -17.92 -5.03 21.76
C GLU A 67 -16.71 -5.96 21.54
N ILE A 68 -15.49 -5.44 21.71
CA ILE A 68 -14.26 -6.22 21.54
C ILE A 68 -13.71 -6.57 22.91
N SER A 69 -13.77 -7.85 23.27
CA SER A 69 -13.33 -8.34 24.58
C SER A 69 -12.16 -9.32 24.52
N ASN A 70 -11.84 -9.84 23.34
CA ASN A 70 -10.72 -10.76 23.15
C ASN A 70 -10.26 -10.72 21.68
N GLY A 71 -9.29 -11.55 21.32
CA GLY A 71 -8.78 -11.57 19.93
C GLY A 71 -7.81 -10.45 19.63
N TYR A 72 -7.18 -9.87 20.65
CA TYR A 72 -6.30 -8.71 20.47
C TYR A 72 -5.08 -9.01 19.59
N MET A 73 -4.56 -10.23 19.63
CA MET A 73 -3.42 -10.60 18.78
C MET A 73 -3.79 -10.53 17.31
N LEU A 74 -4.97 -11.03 16.93
CA LEU A 74 -5.46 -10.94 15.55
C LEU A 74 -5.69 -9.49 15.15
N LEU A 75 -6.26 -8.68 16.04
CA LEU A 75 -6.45 -7.25 15.80
C LEU A 75 -5.11 -6.53 15.57
N MET A 76 -4.14 -6.80 16.43
CA MET A 76 -2.80 -6.21 16.31
C MET A 76 -2.16 -6.59 14.98
N HIS A 77 -2.29 -7.85 14.56
CA HIS A 77 -1.77 -8.30 13.27
C HIS A 77 -2.45 -7.56 12.12
N ALA A 78 -3.77 -7.40 12.17
CA ALA A 78 -4.50 -6.66 11.14
C ALA A 78 -4.05 -5.19 11.08
N GLU A 79 -3.88 -4.54 12.23
CA GLU A 79 -3.42 -3.16 12.30
C GLU A 79 -1.97 -3.00 11.81
N ASP A 80 -1.10 -3.95 12.13
CA ASP A 80 0.27 -3.96 11.64
C ASP A 80 0.29 -4.05 10.10
N GLN A 81 -0.55 -4.90 9.52
CA GLN A 81 -0.66 -5.02 8.07
C GLN A 81 -1.19 -3.73 7.44
N LEU A 82 -2.17 -3.09 8.07
CA LEU A 82 -2.71 -1.81 7.62
C LEU A 82 -1.61 -0.73 7.60
N MET A 83 -0.87 -0.60 8.69
CA MET A 83 0.21 0.38 8.82
C MET A 83 1.35 0.10 7.85
N SER A 84 1.68 -1.19 7.64
CA SER A 84 2.68 -1.59 6.65
C SER A 84 2.26 -1.17 5.24
N ALA A 85 1.01 -1.42 4.86
CA ALA A 85 0.51 -1.04 3.54
C ALA A 85 0.55 0.48 3.35
N GLU A 86 0.19 1.25 4.37
CA GLU A 86 0.25 2.72 4.34
C GLU A 86 1.69 3.21 4.11
N ALA A 87 2.64 2.63 4.84
CA ALA A 87 4.06 2.97 4.67
C ALA A 87 4.55 2.66 3.26
N PHE A 88 4.21 1.49 2.73
CA PHE A 88 4.58 1.14 1.36
C PHE A 88 3.93 2.05 0.32
N ARG A 89 2.72 2.55 0.59
CA ARG A 89 2.07 3.52 -0.31
C ARG A 89 2.89 4.80 -0.41
N ILE A 90 3.32 5.33 0.73
CA ILE A 90 4.14 6.54 0.78
C ILE A 90 5.47 6.31 0.09
N LEU A 91 6.14 5.20 0.41
CA LEU A 91 7.43 4.86 -0.18
C LEU A 91 7.33 4.60 -1.69
N ALA A 92 6.22 4.03 -2.16
CA ALA A 92 6.02 3.79 -3.58
C ALA A 92 6.07 5.10 -4.37
N ASP A 93 5.40 6.14 -3.90
CA ASP A 93 5.46 7.47 -4.55
C ASP A 93 6.88 8.03 -4.56
N GLU A 94 7.59 7.90 -3.45
CA GLU A 94 8.97 8.39 -3.36
C GLU A 94 9.90 7.65 -4.32
N PHE A 95 9.78 6.32 -4.39
CA PHE A 95 10.59 5.53 -5.32
C PHE A 95 10.26 5.80 -6.78
N ILE A 96 8.98 5.96 -7.11
CA ILE A 96 8.57 6.31 -8.48
C ILE A 96 9.19 7.65 -8.88
N THR A 97 9.09 8.65 -8.02
CA THR A 97 9.70 9.97 -8.25
C THR A 97 11.21 9.85 -8.41
N LEU A 98 11.85 9.09 -7.54
CA LEU A 98 13.30 8.89 -7.58
C LEU A 98 13.73 8.24 -8.90
N TYR A 99 13.07 7.17 -9.32
CA TYR A 99 13.42 6.48 -10.57
C TYR A 99 13.22 7.37 -11.79
N LYS A 100 12.14 8.16 -11.83
CA LYS A 100 11.93 9.13 -12.90
C LYS A 100 13.07 10.13 -12.97
N SER A 101 13.48 10.69 -11.84
CA SER A 101 14.57 11.66 -11.77
C SER A 101 15.90 11.06 -12.20
N CYS A 102 16.20 9.84 -11.75
CA CYS A 102 17.44 9.14 -12.09
C CYS A 102 17.52 8.83 -13.58
N LEU A 103 16.42 8.37 -14.18
CA LEU A 103 16.39 8.04 -15.60
C LEU A 103 16.55 9.29 -16.47
N LEU A 104 15.89 10.39 -16.10
CA LEU A 104 16.05 11.67 -16.79
C LEU A 104 17.48 12.18 -16.71
N TYR A 105 18.08 12.14 -15.53
CA TYR A 105 19.46 12.57 -15.34
C TYR A 105 20.43 11.73 -16.17
N THR A 106 20.26 10.41 -16.18
CA THR A 106 21.10 9.50 -16.95
C THR A 106 20.97 9.78 -18.46
N SER A 107 19.76 10.03 -18.94
CA SER A 107 19.51 10.38 -20.35
C SER A 107 20.19 11.68 -20.73
N ASP A 108 20.05 12.72 -19.91
CA ASP A 108 20.69 14.02 -20.15
C ASP A 108 22.21 13.89 -20.18
N ALA A 109 22.80 13.14 -19.27
CA ALA A 109 24.24 12.90 -19.23
C ALA A 109 24.72 12.14 -20.48
N ALA A 110 23.93 11.17 -20.96
CA ALA A 110 24.25 10.44 -22.20
C ALA A 110 24.18 11.35 -23.40
N ASP A 111 23.15 12.21 -23.49
CA ASP A 111 22.99 13.17 -24.58
C ASP A 111 24.14 14.16 -24.62
N ASP A 112 24.57 14.67 -23.48
CA ASP A 112 25.73 15.57 -23.38
C ASP A 112 27.00 14.93 -23.88
N ARG A 113 27.21 13.64 -23.63
CA ARG A 113 28.38 12.90 -24.13
C ARG A 113 28.35 12.75 -25.65
N ILE A 114 27.16 12.58 -26.22
CA ILE A 114 26.98 12.39 -27.65
C ILE A 114 27.18 13.71 -28.40
N SER A 115 26.81 14.83 -27.80
CA SER A 115 26.89 16.13 -28.43
C SER A 115 28.28 16.75 -28.45
N VAL A 116 29.27 16.08 -27.90
CA VAL A 116 30.67 16.48 -28.02
C VAL A 116 31.27 16.05 -29.37
#